data_96572280d804c23bb265db7334ebd15e
#
_entry.id   96572280d804c23bb265db7334ebd15e
#
_cell.length_a   1.000
_cell.length_b   1.000
_cell.length_c   1.000
_cell.angle_alpha   90.00
_cell.angle_beta   90.00
_cell.angle_gamma   90.00
#
_symmetry.space_group_name_H-M   'P 1'
#
loop_
_entity.id
_entity.type
_entity.pdbx_description
1 polymer ?
#
loop_
_entity_poly.entity_id
_entity_poly.type
_entity_poly.pdbx_seq_one_letter_code
_entity_poly.pdbx_strand_id
1 'polypeptide(L)'
;RDRNTFGQPTFATLHSSANVKVSREEAIRMDTEDMRHLIEMQKLALIVDLDQTIIHVTVDPTVKEWAHDVHNPNWQVLKDVRAFQLGSDGVTVSHPPVHLDENNVTSFATDGDEDGCWYYVKLRPGLSDFLQTMASKYELHVYTMGTRSYADCICRIVDPDGHLFGARILSRDENGSDMQKSLARLFPILSLIHI
;
A
#
# COMPACT_ATOMS: atom_id res chain seq x y z
N ARG A 1 48.27 -11.04 -12.90
CA ARG A 1 47.17 -11.12 -13.91
C ARG A 1 45.87 -11.12 -13.15
N ASP A 2 45.38 -9.90 -12.89
CA ASP A 2 44.10 -9.68 -12.25
C ASP A 2 42.99 -9.90 -13.30
N ARG A 3 42.11 -10.86 -13.02
CA ARG A 3 40.91 -11.02 -13.79
C ARG A 3 39.89 -10.00 -13.28
N ASN A 4 39.63 -8.99 -14.09
CA ASN A 4 38.51 -8.07 -13.95
C ASN A 4 37.21 -8.89 -13.92
N THR A 5 36.64 -9.08 -12.73
CA THR A 5 35.26 -9.48 -12.58
C THR A 5 34.39 -8.23 -12.80
N PHE A 6 33.99 -8.00 -14.05
CA PHE A 6 32.90 -7.07 -14.34
C PHE A 6 31.68 -7.57 -13.54
N GLY A 7 31.21 -6.73 -12.62
CA GLY A 7 30.05 -7.04 -11.81
C GLY A 7 28.84 -7.31 -12.72
N GLN A 8 28.24 -8.49 -12.56
CA GLN A 8 27.01 -8.81 -13.26
C GLN A 8 25.91 -7.84 -12.81
N PRO A 9 25.04 -7.38 -13.72
CA PRO A 9 23.94 -6.52 -13.34
C PRO A 9 23.04 -7.25 -12.35
N THR A 10 22.80 -6.64 -11.20
CA THR A 10 21.93 -7.15 -10.15
C THR A 10 20.63 -6.38 -10.17
N PHE A 11 19.52 -7.11 -10.01
CA PHE A 11 18.17 -6.52 -9.96
C PHE A 11 17.66 -6.53 -8.53
N ALA A 12 16.94 -5.49 -8.13
CA ALA A 12 16.23 -5.47 -6.86
C ALA A 12 14.85 -6.13 -7.06
N THR A 13 14.51 -7.07 -6.21
CA THR A 13 13.22 -7.78 -6.24
C THR A 13 12.32 -7.37 -5.09
N LEU A 14 11.03 -7.65 -5.25
CA LEU A 14 10.00 -7.54 -4.23
C LEU A 14 10.23 -8.59 -3.14
N HIS A 15 11.09 -8.30 -2.17
CA HIS A 15 11.15 -9.04 -0.92
C HIS A 15 11.03 -8.05 0.24
N SER A 16 10.47 -8.53 1.35
CA SER A 16 10.26 -7.80 2.61
C SER A 16 11.52 -7.18 3.25
N SER A 17 12.64 -7.19 2.53
CA SER A 17 13.89 -6.53 2.91
C SER A 17 14.36 -5.68 1.75
N ALA A 18 14.38 -4.38 1.93
CA ALA A 18 14.63 -3.32 0.93
C ALA A 18 15.97 -3.41 0.15
N ASN A 19 16.84 -4.39 0.42
CA ASN A 19 18.19 -4.47 -0.14
C ASN A 19 18.61 -5.82 -0.70
N VAL A 20 17.67 -6.72 -0.99
CA VAL A 20 18.03 -8.00 -1.63
C VAL A 20 18.24 -7.77 -3.12
N LYS A 21 19.50 -7.93 -3.57
CA LYS A 21 19.87 -7.92 -4.98
C LYS A 21 19.99 -9.36 -5.44
N VAL A 22 19.28 -9.70 -6.50
CA VAL A 22 19.34 -11.01 -7.13
C VAL A 22 20.11 -10.95 -8.44
N SER A 23 20.65 -12.10 -8.89
CA SER A 23 21.27 -12.19 -10.20
C SER A 23 20.22 -12.03 -11.30
N ARG A 24 20.68 -11.74 -12.54
CA ARG A 24 19.79 -11.62 -13.68
C ARG A 24 19.05 -12.95 -13.95
N GLU A 25 19.74 -14.06 -13.81
CA GLU A 25 19.17 -15.40 -14.01
C GLU A 25 18.05 -15.68 -13.01
N GLU A 26 18.27 -15.29 -11.75
CA GLU A 26 17.28 -15.46 -10.69
C GLU A 26 16.07 -14.55 -10.90
N ALA A 27 16.27 -13.31 -11.31
CA ALA A 27 15.16 -12.40 -11.66
C ALA A 27 14.31 -12.96 -12.81
N ILE A 28 14.95 -13.51 -13.84
CA ILE A 28 14.27 -14.16 -14.97
C ILE A 28 13.48 -15.39 -14.50
N ARG A 29 14.05 -16.18 -13.60
CA ARG A 29 13.38 -17.36 -13.06
C ARG A 29 12.12 -16.97 -12.28
N MET A 30 12.22 -15.97 -11.39
CA MET A 30 11.10 -15.47 -10.61
C MET A 30 9.98 -14.94 -11.51
N ASP A 31 10.29 -14.06 -12.46
CA ASP A 31 9.30 -13.52 -13.39
C ASP A 31 8.63 -14.63 -14.23
N THR A 32 9.39 -15.67 -14.60
CA THR A 32 8.84 -16.80 -15.36
C THR A 32 7.89 -17.64 -14.50
N GLU A 33 8.19 -17.80 -13.22
CA GLU A 33 7.33 -18.48 -12.26
C GLU A 33 6.04 -17.68 -12.02
N ASP A 34 6.15 -16.37 -11.83
CA ASP A 34 5.00 -15.47 -11.65
C ASP A 34 4.10 -15.45 -12.90
N MET A 35 4.70 -15.36 -14.09
CA MET A 35 3.94 -15.45 -15.35
C MET A 35 3.24 -16.81 -15.51
N ARG A 36 3.92 -17.91 -15.17
CA ARG A 36 3.30 -19.23 -15.22
C ARG A 36 2.11 -19.32 -14.26
N HIS A 37 2.26 -18.81 -13.05
CA HIS A 37 1.19 -18.75 -12.07
C HIS A 37 -0.03 -17.97 -12.59
N LEU A 38 0.19 -16.79 -13.17
CA LEU A 38 -0.90 -15.98 -13.75
C LEU A 38 -1.62 -16.72 -14.89
N ILE A 39 -0.86 -17.42 -15.75
CA ILE A 39 -1.43 -18.22 -16.85
C ILE A 39 -2.26 -19.39 -16.30
N GLU A 40 -1.75 -20.11 -15.30
CA GLU A 40 -2.46 -21.23 -14.67
C GLU A 40 -3.74 -20.77 -13.98
N MET A 41 -3.71 -19.60 -13.33
CA MET A 41 -4.87 -18.98 -12.72
C MET A 41 -5.82 -18.32 -13.73
N GLN A 42 -5.43 -18.21 -15.01
CA GLN A 42 -6.14 -17.48 -16.07
C GLN A 42 -6.45 -16.02 -15.66
N LYS A 43 -5.51 -15.37 -14.97
CA LYS A 43 -5.63 -13.99 -14.50
C LYS A 43 -4.54 -13.12 -15.11
N LEU A 44 -4.82 -11.84 -15.21
CA LEU A 44 -3.84 -10.78 -15.47
C LEU A 44 -3.49 -10.07 -14.16
N ALA A 45 -2.33 -9.45 -14.08
CA ALA A 45 -1.98 -8.58 -12.96
C ALA A 45 -2.70 -7.23 -13.09
N LEU A 46 -3.35 -6.76 -12.02
CA LEU A 46 -3.91 -5.42 -11.91
C LEU A 46 -3.16 -4.63 -10.84
N ILE A 47 -2.47 -3.60 -11.26
CA ILE A 47 -1.76 -2.69 -10.37
C ILE A 47 -2.71 -1.59 -9.93
N VAL A 48 -2.90 -1.47 -8.62
CA VAL A 48 -3.80 -0.50 -7.99
C VAL A 48 -2.95 0.53 -7.23
N ASP A 49 -3.16 1.80 -7.57
CA ASP A 49 -2.66 2.91 -6.76
C ASP A 49 -3.66 3.23 -5.64
N LEU A 50 -3.18 3.76 -4.52
CA LEU A 50 -4.01 4.03 -3.35
C LEU A 50 -4.59 5.44 -3.36
N ASP A 51 -3.73 6.43 -3.14
CA ASP A 51 -4.13 7.82 -2.89
C ASP A 51 -4.73 8.48 -4.13
N GLN A 52 -5.88 9.15 -3.96
CA GLN A 52 -6.64 9.79 -5.04
C GLN A 52 -7.20 8.78 -6.08
N THR A 53 -6.89 7.49 -5.94
CA THR A 53 -7.35 6.42 -6.83
C THR A 53 -8.48 5.63 -6.20
N ILE A 54 -8.24 4.85 -5.15
CA ILE A 54 -9.25 4.04 -4.47
C ILE A 54 -9.65 4.59 -3.10
N ILE A 55 -8.85 5.48 -2.55
CA ILE A 55 -9.07 6.18 -1.28
C ILE A 55 -8.83 7.68 -1.42
N HIS A 56 -9.35 8.43 -0.46
CA HIS A 56 -8.95 9.80 -0.16
C HIS A 56 -8.45 9.86 1.27
N VAL A 57 -7.27 10.46 1.47
CA VAL A 57 -6.64 10.61 2.79
C VAL A 57 -6.36 12.07 3.06
N THR A 58 -6.60 12.48 4.30
CA THR A 58 -6.23 13.80 4.79
C THR A 58 -5.60 13.68 6.18
N VAL A 59 -4.75 14.66 6.51
CA VAL A 59 -4.17 14.86 7.84
C VAL A 59 -4.77 16.10 8.54
N ASP A 60 -5.82 16.67 7.96
CA ASP A 60 -6.47 17.87 8.47
C ASP A 60 -7.09 17.61 9.86
N PRO A 61 -6.65 18.32 10.91
CA PRO A 61 -7.16 18.14 12.27
C PRO A 61 -8.64 18.47 12.43
N THR A 62 -9.24 19.24 11.50
CA THR A 62 -10.67 19.56 11.50
C THR A 62 -11.54 18.28 11.48
N VAL A 63 -11.06 17.20 10.89
CA VAL A 63 -11.77 15.90 10.91
C VAL A 63 -11.93 15.40 12.33
N LYS A 64 -10.89 15.55 13.16
CA LYS A 64 -10.94 15.21 14.59
C LYS A 64 -11.97 16.05 15.34
N GLU A 65 -11.98 17.38 15.08
CA GLU A 65 -12.95 18.28 15.70
C GLU A 65 -14.40 17.88 15.36
N TRP A 66 -14.67 17.56 14.09
CA TRP A 66 -16.00 17.08 13.67
C TRP A 66 -16.37 15.74 14.31
N ALA A 67 -15.41 14.86 14.53
CA ALA A 67 -15.63 13.56 15.14
C ALA A 67 -16.03 13.66 16.64
N HIS A 68 -15.69 14.77 17.31
CA HIS A 68 -16.05 15.01 18.70
C HIS A 68 -17.45 15.63 18.89
N ASP A 69 -18.07 16.12 17.82
CA ASP A 69 -19.38 16.78 17.88
C ASP A 69 -20.41 16.03 17.00
N VAL A 70 -21.20 15.18 17.65
CA VAL A 70 -22.28 14.42 16.99
C VAL A 70 -23.38 15.30 16.37
N HIS A 71 -23.44 16.58 16.78
CA HIS A 71 -24.38 17.57 16.23
C HIS A 71 -23.78 18.33 15.04
N ASN A 72 -22.49 18.13 14.74
CA ASN A 72 -21.87 18.74 13.58
C ASN A 72 -22.53 18.25 12.29
N PRO A 73 -22.93 19.14 11.37
CA PRO A 73 -23.57 18.74 10.11
C PRO A 73 -22.72 17.79 9.26
N ASN A 74 -21.38 17.80 9.45
CA ASN A 74 -20.46 16.92 8.76
C ASN A 74 -20.31 15.53 9.42
N TRP A 75 -20.90 15.31 10.60
CA TRP A 75 -20.85 14.04 11.33
C TRP A 75 -21.24 12.83 10.46
N GLN A 76 -22.28 13.00 9.65
CA GLN A 76 -22.75 11.94 8.77
C GLN A 76 -21.71 11.49 7.72
N VAL A 77 -20.82 12.40 7.33
CA VAL A 77 -19.74 12.11 6.36
C VAL A 77 -18.65 11.24 6.98
N LEU A 78 -18.52 11.28 8.32
CA LEU A 78 -17.48 10.57 9.06
C LEU A 78 -17.78 9.10 9.29
N LYS A 79 -19.03 8.66 9.12
CA LYS A 79 -19.46 7.28 9.42
C LYS A 79 -18.61 6.20 8.73
N ASP A 80 -18.10 6.51 7.53
CA ASP A 80 -17.27 5.59 6.76
C ASP A 80 -15.77 5.95 6.79
N VAL A 81 -15.39 6.91 7.64
CA VAL A 81 -13.99 7.31 7.77
C VAL A 81 -13.29 6.38 8.75
N ARG A 82 -12.10 5.93 8.37
CA ARG A 82 -11.15 5.24 9.24
C ARG A 82 -10.04 6.20 9.62
N ALA A 83 -9.45 6.00 10.78
CA ALA A 83 -8.30 6.78 11.20
C ALA A 83 -7.20 5.87 11.73
N PHE A 84 -5.95 6.25 11.49
CA PHE A 84 -4.78 5.62 12.10
C PHE A 84 -3.73 6.68 12.38
N GLN A 85 -2.80 6.38 13.27
CA GLN A 85 -1.71 7.29 13.60
C GLN A 85 -0.36 6.62 13.31
N LEU A 86 0.50 7.35 12.63
CA LEU A 86 1.92 7.01 12.53
C LEU A 86 2.71 7.90 13.47
N GLY A 87 3.72 7.32 14.14
CA GLY A 87 4.65 8.04 14.99
C GLY A 87 5.39 9.13 14.21
N SER A 88 6.08 10.00 14.93
CA SER A 88 6.87 11.10 14.36
C SER A 88 7.97 10.64 13.39
N ASP A 89 8.41 9.39 13.51
CA ASP A 89 9.36 8.74 12.59
C ASP A 89 8.71 8.28 11.26
N GLY A 90 7.38 8.32 11.14
CA GLY A 90 6.62 7.85 9.97
C GLY A 90 6.69 6.34 9.75
N VAL A 91 7.33 5.58 10.66
CA VAL A 91 7.54 4.14 10.58
C VAL A 91 6.74 3.40 11.65
N THR A 92 6.74 3.92 12.87
CA THR A 92 6.02 3.33 13.99
C THR A 92 4.52 3.57 13.85
N VAL A 93 3.73 2.50 13.92
CA VAL A 93 2.27 2.61 13.99
C VAL A 93 1.89 2.85 15.43
N SER A 94 1.57 4.09 15.78
CA SER A 94 1.21 4.51 17.14
C SER A 94 -0.22 4.11 17.50
N HIS A 95 -1.10 4.04 16.50
CA HIS A 95 -2.49 3.63 16.69
C HIS A 95 -2.96 2.80 15.48
N PRO A 96 -3.48 1.58 15.70
CA PRO A 96 -4.03 0.77 14.61
C PRO A 96 -5.27 1.43 14.00
N PRO A 97 -5.63 1.08 12.76
CA PRO A 97 -6.81 1.63 12.11
C PRO A 97 -8.09 1.41 12.92
N VAL A 98 -8.83 2.49 13.17
CA VAL A 98 -10.11 2.49 13.89
C VAL A 98 -11.19 3.18 13.08
N HIS A 99 -12.43 2.81 13.35
CA HIS A 99 -13.59 3.50 12.79
C HIS A 99 -13.84 4.80 13.57
N LEU A 100 -14.11 5.89 12.86
CA LEU A 100 -14.57 7.13 13.49
C LEU A 100 -16.08 7.04 13.75
N ASP A 101 -16.46 6.38 14.83
CA ASP A 101 -17.83 6.37 15.34
C ASP A 101 -17.86 6.88 16.80
N GLU A 102 -19.05 7.09 17.33
CA GLU A 102 -19.24 7.59 18.69
C GLU A 102 -18.59 6.70 19.78
N ASN A 103 -18.35 5.42 19.49
CA ASN A 103 -17.75 4.49 20.44
C ASN A 103 -16.20 4.57 20.40
N ASN A 104 -15.62 4.99 19.30
CA ASN A 104 -14.17 5.06 19.08
C ASN A 104 -13.59 6.46 19.25
N VAL A 105 -14.43 7.50 19.32
CA VAL A 105 -13.99 8.90 19.49
C VAL A 105 -13.18 9.08 20.76
N THR A 106 -13.52 8.38 21.85
CA THR A 106 -12.85 8.50 23.14
C THR A 106 -11.44 7.92 23.12
N SER A 107 -11.24 6.75 22.50
CA SER A 107 -9.91 6.14 22.36
C SER A 107 -9.03 6.91 21.38
N PHE A 108 -9.63 7.42 20.32
CA PHE A 108 -8.98 8.30 19.36
C PHE A 108 -8.44 9.60 20.00
N ALA A 109 -9.09 10.10 21.05
CA ALA A 109 -8.70 11.35 21.72
C ALA A 109 -7.60 11.17 22.77
N THR A 110 -7.44 9.96 23.33
CA THR A 110 -6.67 9.74 24.56
C THR A 110 -5.42 8.88 24.40
N ASP A 111 -5.36 8.00 23.40
CA ASP A 111 -4.35 6.93 23.31
C ASP A 111 -3.34 7.13 22.18
N GLY A 112 -3.22 8.31 21.61
CA GLY A 112 -2.26 8.60 20.54
C GLY A 112 -0.90 9.08 21.05
N ASP A 113 0.13 8.89 20.25
CA ASP A 113 1.41 9.57 20.41
C ASP A 113 1.19 11.07 20.21
N GLU A 114 1.60 11.91 21.19
CA GLU A 114 1.41 13.37 21.13
C GLU A 114 2.09 13.97 19.87
N ASP A 115 3.19 13.39 19.44
CA ASP A 115 3.97 13.82 18.27
C ASP A 115 3.59 13.09 16.96
N GLY A 116 2.70 12.11 17.02
CA GLY A 116 2.31 11.29 15.87
C GLY A 116 1.34 12.00 14.92
N CYS A 117 1.41 11.68 13.64
CA CYS A 117 0.53 12.21 12.61
C CYS A 117 -0.72 11.33 12.44
N TRP A 118 -1.90 11.93 12.55
CA TRP A 118 -3.17 11.27 12.28
C TRP A 118 -3.54 11.33 10.81
N TYR A 119 -3.94 10.18 10.28
CA TYR A 119 -4.42 10.00 8.91
C TYR A 119 -5.89 9.60 8.94
N TYR A 120 -6.72 10.33 8.19
CA TYR A 120 -8.15 10.10 8.05
C TYR A 120 -8.43 9.59 6.64
N VAL A 121 -8.98 8.40 6.54
CA VAL A 121 -9.12 7.66 5.30
C VAL A 121 -10.58 7.50 4.94
N LYS A 122 -10.99 8.02 3.78
CA LYS A 122 -12.29 7.81 3.16
C LYS A 122 -12.15 6.88 1.97
N LEU A 123 -12.85 5.76 1.99
CA LEU A 123 -12.89 4.84 0.87
C LEU A 123 -13.78 5.39 -0.25
N ARG A 124 -13.44 5.12 -1.50
CA ARG A 124 -14.35 5.41 -2.60
C ARG A 124 -15.63 4.57 -2.49
N PRO A 125 -16.80 5.16 -2.83
CA PRO A 125 -18.05 4.39 -2.88
C PRO A 125 -17.94 3.19 -3.81
N GLY A 126 -18.41 2.02 -3.34
CA GLY A 126 -18.38 0.77 -4.10
C GLY A 126 -16.99 0.09 -4.19
N LEU A 127 -16.00 0.55 -3.42
CA LEU A 127 -14.64 0.00 -3.47
C LEU A 127 -14.60 -1.50 -3.16
N SER A 128 -15.32 -1.96 -2.15
CA SER A 128 -15.37 -3.38 -1.77
C SER A 128 -15.84 -4.26 -2.93
N ASP A 129 -16.97 -3.90 -3.54
CA ASP A 129 -17.55 -4.65 -4.67
C ASP A 129 -16.62 -4.62 -5.89
N PHE A 130 -15.99 -3.46 -6.14
CA PHE A 130 -15.00 -3.33 -7.20
C PHE A 130 -13.82 -4.28 -6.99
N LEU A 131 -13.20 -4.27 -5.81
CA LEU A 131 -12.03 -5.10 -5.52
C LEU A 131 -12.37 -6.60 -5.57
N GLN A 132 -13.52 -7.02 -5.03
CA GLN A 132 -13.96 -8.41 -5.09
C GLN A 132 -14.21 -8.84 -6.56
N THR A 133 -14.86 -7.99 -7.36
CA THR A 133 -15.06 -8.26 -8.77
C THR A 133 -13.74 -8.33 -9.53
N MET A 134 -12.82 -7.43 -9.26
CA MET A 134 -11.51 -7.44 -9.92
C MET A 134 -10.67 -8.65 -9.49
N ALA A 135 -10.70 -9.03 -8.21
CA ALA A 135 -9.97 -10.21 -7.72
C ALA A 135 -10.41 -11.52 -8.37
N SER A 136 -11.65 -11.61 -8.88
CA SER A 136 -12.10 -12.76 -9.66
C SER A 136 -11.40 -12.91 -11.02
N LYS A 137 -10.90 -11.81 -11.61
CA LYS A 137 -10.34 -11.74 -12.96
C LYS A 137 -8.85 -11.42 -12.99
N TYR A 138 -8.36 -10.74 -11.95
CA TYR A 138 -7.00 -10.24 -11.86
C TYR A 138 -6.34 -10.67 -10.57
N GLU A 139 -5.03 -10.80 -10.59
CA GLU A 139 -4.22 -10.77 -9.39
C GLU A 139 -3.94 -9.30 -9.03
N LEU A 140 -4.35 -8.90 -7.82
CA LEU A 140 -4.27 -7.52 -7.39
C LEU A 140 -2.92 -7.21 -6.75
N HIS A 141 -2.29 -6.14 -7.20
CA HIS A 141 -1.05 -5.59 -6.67
C HIS A 141 -1.26 -4.15 -6.25
N VAL A 142 -0.73 -3.74 -5.11
CA VAL A 142 -0.69 -2.34 -4.70
C VAL A 142 0.64 -1.73 -5.11
N TYR A 143 0.61 -0.53 -5.67
CA TYR A 143 1.79 0.28 -5.91
C TYR A 143 1.55 1.73 -5.50
N THR A 144 2.10 2.14 -4.38
CA THR A 144 1.94 3.49 -3.81
C THR A 144 3.29 4.19 -3.62
N MET A 145 3.26 5.53 -3.59
CA MET A 145 4.40 6.36 -3.17
C MET A 145 4.37 6.70 -1.67
N GLY A 146 3.43 6.16 -0.91
CA GLY A 146 3.44 6.18 0.55
C GLY A 146 4.56 5.30 1.12
N THR A 147 4.93 5.53 2.39
CA THR A 147 5.87 4.66 3.11
C THR A 147 5.29 3.25 3.30
N ARG A 148 6.12 2.29 3.66
CA ARG A 148 5.67 0.91 3.93
C ARG A 148 4.63 0.87 5.04
N SER A 149 4.88 1.54 6.15
CA SER A 149 3.96 1.59 7.29
C SER A 149 2.61 2.20 6.92
N TYR A 150 2.62 3.27 6.10
CA TYR A 150 1.40 3.87 5.57
C TYR A 150 0.63 2.88 4.69
N ALA A 151 1.30 2.26 3.72
CA ALA A 151 0.68 1.30 2.82
C ALA A 151 0.06 0.11 3.57
N ASP A 152 0.75 -0.41 4.58
CA ASP A 152 0.26 -1.52 5.41
C ASP A 152 -1.00 -1.11 6.21
N CYS A 153 -1.05 0.12 6.75
CA CYS A 153 -2.24 0.64 7.43
C CYS A 153 -3.43 0.77 6.47
N ILE A 154 -3.20 1.33 5.28
CA ILE A 154 -4.26 1.45 4.25
C ILE A 154 -4.74 0.06 3.80
N CYS A 155 -3.83 -0.88 3.54
CA CYS A 155 -4.21 -2.24 3.14
C CYS A 155 -5.03 -2.95 4.22
N ARG A 156 -4.73 -2.77 5.51
CA ARG A 156 -5.57 -3.31 6.61
C ARG A 156 -6.99 -2.72 6.64
N ILE A 157 -7.16 -1.48 6.16
CA ILE A 157 -8.49 -0.85 6.06
C ILE A 157 -9.25 -1.42 4.86
N VAL A 158 -8.58 -1.59 3.72
CA VAL A 158 -9.19 -1.94 2.44
C VAL A 158 -9.37 -3.46 2.28
N ASP A 159 -8.45 -4.23 2.81
CA ASP A 159 -8.34 -5.70 2.75
C ASP A 159 -7.98 -6.26 4.15
N PRO A 160 -8.93 -6.20 5.11
CA PRO A 160 -8.65 -6.58 6.51
C PRO A 160 -8.14 -8.01 6.66
N ASP A 161 -8.61 -8.92 5.82
CA ASP A 161 -8.26 -10.34 5.85
C ASP A 161 -6.98 -10.66 5.05
N GLY A 162 -6.44 -9.69 4.30
CA GLY A 162 -5.24 -9.83 3.50
C GLY A 162 -5.39 -10.78 2.29
N HIS A 163 -6.62 -11.08 1.87
CA HIS A 163 -6.87 -12.03 0.78
C HIS A 163 -6.72 -11.41 -0.61
N LEU A 164 -6.94 -10.11 -0.75
CA LEU A 164 -6.91 -9.42 -2.03
C LEU A 164 -5.48 -9.11 -2.47
N PHE A 165 -4.71 -8.48 -1.60
CA PHE A 165 -3.36 -8.03 -1.93
C PHE A 165 -2.26 -8.96 -1.39
N GLY A 166 -2.46 -9.56 -0.21
CA GLY A 166 -1.44 -10.41 0.44
C GLY A 166 -0.11 -9.66 0.60
N ALA A 167 0.98 -10.27 0.11
CA ALA A 167 2.31 -9.66 0.11
C ALA A 167 2.59 -8.76 -1.13
N ARG A 168 1.63 -8.62 -2.05
CA ARG A 168 1.79 -7.89 -3.31
C ARG A 168 1.59 -6.39 -3.15
N ILE A 169 2.35 -5.80 -2.22
CA ILE A 169 2.33 -4.37 -1.88
C ILE A 169 3.72 -3.80 -2.15
N LEU A 170 3.81 -2.86 -3.09
CA LEU A 170 5.02 -2.10 -3.38
C LEU A 170 4.82 -0.66 -2.90
N SER A 171 5.61 -0.25 -1.92
CA SER A 171 5.62 1.10 -1.38
C SER A 171 6.80 1.91 -1.93
N ARG A 172 6.91 3.16 -1.52
CA ARG A 172 8.06 4.01 -1.82
C ARG A 172 9.37 3.39 -1.33
N ASP A 173 9.35 2.73 -0.18
CA ASP A 173 10.56 2.20 0.46
C ASP A 173 11.20 1.09 -0.38
N GLU A 174 10.41 0.30 -1.11
CA GLU A 174 10.90 -0.73 -2.03
C GLU A 174 11.09 -0.20 -3.46
N ASN A 175 10.46 0.93 -3.81
CA ASN A 175 10.51 1.46 -5.18
C ASN A 175 11.92 1.89 -5.62
N GLY A 176 12.79 2.27 -4.67
CA GLY A 176 14.16 2.71 -4.94
C GLY A 176 14.28 4.07 -5.64
N SER A 177 13.18 4.80 -5.76
CA SER A 177 13.10 6.18 -6.21
C SER A 177 11.98 6.88 -5.48
N ASP A 178 12.26 8.04 -4.90
CA ASP A 178 11.27 8.86 -4.19
C ASP A 178 10.43 9.72 -5.16
N MET A 179 10.79 9.75 -6.43
CA MET A 179 10.22 10.70 -7.39
C MET A 179 9.33 10.05 -8.45
N GLN A 180 9.53 8.79 -8.77
CA GLN A 180 8.84 8.12 -9.88
C GLN A 180 8.53 6.66 -9.60
N LYS A 181 7.31 6.25 -9.95
CA LYS A 181 6.92 4.84 -10.04
C LYS A 181 7.61 4.18 -11.24
N SER A 182 8.11 2.96 -11.06
CA SER A 182 8.71 2.17 -12.13
C SER A 182 8.12 0.77 -12.15
N LEU A 183 7.49 0.39 -13.26
CA LEU A 183 6.96 -0.96 -13.47
C LEU A 183 8.06 -2.02 -13.50
N ALA A 184 9.30 -1.64 -13.78
CA ALA A 184 10.45 -2.54 -13.72
C ALA A 184 10.70 -3.15 -12.34
N ARG A 185 10.12 -2.57 -11.28
CA ARG A 185 10.17 -3.13 -9.94
C ARG A 185 9.15 -4.26 -9.72
N LEU A 186 7.99 -4.15 -10.36
CA LEU A 186 6.95 -5.18 -10.32
C LEU A 186 7.21 -6.29 -11.34
N PHE A 187 7.71 -5.90 -12.51
CA PHE A 187 7.93 -6.80 -13.64
C PHE A 187 9.29 -6.51 -14.28
N PRO A 188 10.39 -7.03 -13.71
CA PRO A 188 11.75 -6.75 -14.20
C PRO A 188 11.98 -7.08 -15.68
N ILE A 189 11.32 -8.11 -16.21
CA ILE A 189 11.47 -8.50 -17.63
C ILE A 189 10.69 -7.56 -18.56
N LEU A 190 9.52 -7.06 -18.18
CA LEU A 190 8.75 -6.14 -19.02
C LEU A 190 9.50 -4.84 -19.29
N SER A 191 10.43 -4.46 -18.43
CA SER A 191 11.31 -3.32 -18.65
C SER A 191 12.34 -3.53 -19.78
N LEU A 192 12.52 -4.77 -20.22
CA LEU A 192 13.42 -5.13 -21.34
C LEU A 192 12.70 -5.16 -22.69
N ILE A 193 11.37 -5.10 -22.71
CA ILE A 193 10.57 -5.00 -23.92
C ILE A 193 10.33 -3.51 -24.19
N HIS A 194 11.29 -2.86 -24.81
CA HIS A 194 11.07 -1.55 -25.41
C HIS A 194 10.20 -1.76 -26.66
N ILE A 195 8.94 -1.34 -26.58
CA ILE A 195 8.09 -1.12 -27.75
C ILE A 195 8.34 0.28 -28.27
#